data_ae612e1732f3c9c6d30de094cad12083
#
_entry.id   ae612e1732f3c9c6d30de094cad12083
#
_cell.length_a   1.000
_cell.length_b   1.000
_cell.length_c   1.000
_cell.angle_alpha   90.00
_cell.angle_beta   90.00
_cell.angle_gamma   90.00
#
_symmetry.space_group_name_H-M   'P 1'
#
loop_
_entity.id
_entity.type
_entity.pdbx_description
1 polymer ?
#
loop_
_entity_poly.entity_id
_entity_poly.type
_entity_poly.pdbx_seq_one_letter_code
_entity_poly.pdbx_strand_id
1 'polypeptide(L)'
;MILECGCPEHYPDWHNQDIDLGGQCAHILPIPMLAHMPMSYDSYLHKQREEIGLLELKERWPGMALMATGAFRGKLIRLIENSTSPSRRIEYLPRPFQLRGWLHPGDIGSIRTPVHEMQLDLLDLGRTPQELYLSYITCTRCYEQRGGHKTLLLRRWVDSPTLKKRVKPLA
;
A
#
# COMPACT_ATOMS: atom_id res chain seq x y z
N MET A 1 -3.14 -0.11 17.81
CA MET A 1 -4.03 1.06 18.13
C MET A 1 -3.96 2.08 17.01
N ILE A 2 -4.88 3.00 16.96
CA ILE A 2 -4.93 4.11 15.99
C ILE A 2 -4.73 5.39 16.78
N LEU A 3 -3.91 6.31 16.28
CA LEU A 3 -3.71 7.62 16.87
C LEU A 3 -4.98 8.48 16.73
N GLU A 4 -5.14 9.51 17.55
CA GLU A 4 -6.27 10.46 17.48
C GLU A 4 -6.44 11.09 16.09
N CYS A 5 -5.34 11.28 15.36
CA CYS A 5 -5.35 11.76 13.98
C CYS A 5 -5.81 10.71 12.95
N GLY A 6 -6.00 9.45 13.33
CA GLY A 6 -6.37 8.36 12.45
C GLY A 6 -5.19 7.60 11.80
N CYS A 7 -3.97 8.04 12.01
CA CYS A 7 -2.77 7.33 11.52
C CYS A 7 -2.50 6.05 12.32
N PRO A 8 -1.83 5.04 11.72
CA PRO A 8 -1.46 3.83 12.43
C PRO A 8 -0.43 4.15 13.52
N GLU A 9 -0.65 3.67 14.73
CA GLU A 9 0.36 3.74 15.80
C GLU A 9 1.51 2.78 15.50
N HIS A 10 1.18 1.57 15.06
CA HIS A 10 2.11 0.55 14.63
C HIS A 10 1.88 0.18 13.18
N TYR A 11 2.96 -0.07 12.47
CA TYR A 11 2.95 -0.51 11.08
C TYR A 11 4.07 -1.53 10.86
N PRO A 12 3.96 -2.41 9.84
CA PRO A 12 4.96 -3.43 9.59
C PRO A 12 6.28 -2.85 9.14
N ASP A 13 7.37 -3.44 9.56
CA ASP A 13 8.71 -3.12 9.04
C ASP A 13 8.93 -3.81 7.69
N TRP A 14 8.42 -3.18 6.66
CA TRP A 14 8.54 -3.65 5.27
C TRP A 14 9.58 -2.87 4.46
N HIS A 15 10.40 -2.06 5.13
CA HIS A 15 11.44 -1.30 4.47
C HIS A 15 12.47 -2.25 3.83
N ASN A 16 12.68 -2.07 2.52
CA ASN A 16 13.63 -2.86 1.72
C ASN A 16 13.40 -4.39 1.77
N GLN A 17 12.13 -4.81 1.92
CA GLN A 17 11.75 -6.21 1.99
C GLN A 17 10.83 -6.61 0.83
N ASP A 18 10.92 -7.88 0.43
CA ASP A 18 9.93 -8.53 -0.41
C ASP A 18 8.85 -9.16 0.48
N ILE A 19 7.59 -8.87 0.18
CA ILE A 19 6.43 -9.27 0.97
C ILE A 19 5.43 -9.95 0.06
N ASP A 20 4.84 -11.06 0.51
CA ASP A 20 3.71 -11.69 -0.17
C ASP A 20 2.44 -11.49 0.65
N LEU A 21 1.50 -10.71 0.13
CA LEU A 21 0.16 -10.54 0.71
C LEU A 21 -0.89 -11.46 0.07
N GLY A 22 -0.46 -12.42 -0.76
CA GLY A 22 -1.36 -13.34 -1.45
C GLY A 22 -2.25 -14.13 -0.50
N GLY A 23 -3.54 -14.12 -0.77
CA GLY A 23 -4.55 -14.80 0.02
C GLY A 23 -4.91 -14.11 1.34
N GLN A 24 -4.38 -12.93 1.63
CA GLN A 24 -4.84 -12.14 2.77
C GLN A 24 -6.20 -11.53 2.50
N CYS A 25 -7.02 -11.50 3.53
CA CYS A 25 -8.34 -10.87 3.49
C CYS A 25 -8.20 -9.35 3.55
N ALA A 26 -8.97 -8.64 2.73
CA ALA A 26 -8.91 -7.19 2.64
C ALA A 26 -10.30 -6.58 2.48
N HIS A 27 -10.51 -5.41 3.08
CA HIS A 27 -11.63 -4.54 2.78
C HIS A 27 -11.18 -3.54 1.71
N ILE A 28 -11.85 -3.54 0.56
CA ILE A 28 -11.48 -2.74 -0.61
C ILE A 28 -12.57 -1.72 -0.91
N LEU A 29 -12.23 -0.44 -0.88
CA LEU A 29 -13.11 0.68 -1.21
C LEU A 29 -12.60 1.39 -2.47
N PRO A 30 -13.35 1.38 -3.58
CA PRO A 30 -13.01 2.20 -4.74
C PRO A 30 -13.06 3.69 -4.41
N ILE A 31 -12.10 4.45 -4.92
CA ILE A 31 -12.05 5.91 -4.77
C ILE A 31 -11.86 6.60 -6.12
N PRO A 32 -12.46 7.78 -6.34
CA PRO A 32 -12.20 8.57 -7.53
C PRO A 32 -10.80 9.18 -7.47
N MET A 33 -10.15 9.25 -8.62
CA MET A 33 -8.86 9.88 -8.79
C MET A 33 -8.85 10.84 -9.97
N LEU A 34 -7.97 11.81 -9.91
CA LEU A 34 -7.67 12.69 -11.04
C LEU A 34 -6.15 12.73 -11.20
N ALA A 35 -5.65 12.27 -12.35
CA ALA A 35 -4.22 12.21 -12.66
C ALA A 35 -3.39 11.57 -11.51
N HIS A 36 -3.81 10.41 -11.04
CA HIS A 36 -3.21 9.66 -9.92
C HIS A 36 -3.34 10.30 -8.54
N MET A 37 -4.04 11.41 -8.41
CA MET A 37 -4.30 12.07 -7.13
C MET A 37 -5.70 11.70 -6.62
N PRO A 38 -5.85 11.23 -5.38
CA PRO A 38 -7.13 10.88 -4.81
C PRO A 38 -7.99 12.13 -4.59
N MET A 39 -9.24 12.08 -5.01
CA MET A 39 -10.23 13.11 -4.72
C MET A 39 -10.90 12.78 -3.37
N SER A 40 -10.97 13.78 -2.47
CA SER A 40 -11.62 13.62 -1.15
C SER A 40 -11.10 12.43 -0.33
N TYR A 41 -9.78 12.23 -0.32
CA TYR A 41 -9.10 11.11 0.33
C TYR A 41 -9.55 10.87 1.77
N ASP A 42 -9.58 11.92 2.59
CA ASP A 42 -9.95 11.83 4.01
C ASP A 42 -11.39 11.36 4.20
N SER A 43 -12.31 11.82 3.34
CA SER A 43 -13.71 11.38 3.38
C SER A 43 -13.87 9.89 3.09
N TYR A 44 -13.11 9.38 2.13
CA TYR A 44 -13.11 7.95 1.81
C TYR A 44 -12.42 7.10 2.88
N LEU A 45 -11.36 7.59 3.50
CA LEU A 45 -10.76 6.93 4.66
C LEU A 45 -11.75 6.82 5.83
N HIS A 46 -12.49 7.91 6.10
CA HIS A 46 -13.51 7.94 7.14
C HIS A 46 -14.63 6.94 6.83
N LYS A 47 -15.17 7.00 5.61
CA LYS A 47 -16.20 6.05 5.14
C LYS A 47 -15.75 4.59 5.27
N GLN A 48 -14.50 4.29 4.87
CA GLN A 48 -13.98 2.93 4.99
C GLN A 48 -13.89 2.47 6.44
N ARG A 49 -13.49 3.36 7.34
CA ARG A 49 -13.42 3.07 8.77
C ARG A 49 -14.80 2.82 9.38
N GLU A 50 -15.81 3.62 9.00
CA GLU A 50 -17.19 3.41 9.42
C GLU A 50 -17.73 2.06 8.94
N GLU A 51 -17.52 1.71 7.66
CA GLU A 51 -17.93 0.42 7.10
C GLU A 51 -17.28 -0.76 7.85
N ILE A 52 -15.97 -0.68 8.13
CA ILE A 52 -15.25 -1.69 8.90
C ILE A 52 -15.81 -1.82 10.31
N GLY A 53 -16.12 -0.70 10.96
CA GLY A 53 -16.75 -0.70 12.30
C GLY A 53 -18.14 -1.29 12.30
N LEU A 54 -19.00 -0.93 11.34
CA LEU A 54 -20.35 -1.48 11.21
C LEU A 54 -20.37 -2.99 10.93
N LEU A 55 -19.38 -3.48 10.22
CA LEU A 55 -19.21 -4.91 9.92
C LEU A 55 -18.46 -5.67 11.02
N GLU A 56 -18.07 -4.99 12.11
CA GLU A 56 -17.28 -5.54 13.22
C GLU A 56 -15.99 -6.25 12.76
N LEU A 57 -15.38 -5.73 11.69
CA LEU A 57 -14.17 -6.31 11.14
C LEU A 57 -12.93 -5.88 11.93
N LYS A 58 -11.99 -6.78 12.07
CA LYS A 58 -10.74 -6.53 12.76
C LYS A 58 -9.62 -6.27 11.76
N GLU A 59 -9.06 -5.05 11.82
CA GLU A 59 -7.93 -4.69 10.99
C GLU A 59 -6.66 -5.40 11.47
N ARG A 60 -5.85 -5.92 10.55
CA ARG A 60 -4.55 -6.50 10.85
C ARG A 60 -3.54 -5.42 11.27
N TRP A 61 -3.59 -4.28 10.61
CA TRP A 61 -2.79 -3.10 10.91
C TRP A 61 -3.72 -1.89 11.08
N PRO A 62 -4.25 -1.68 12.29
CA PRO A 62 -5.23 -0.62 12.54
C PRO A 62 -4.74 0.76 12.12
N GLY A 63 -5.56 1.47 11.35
CA GLY A 63 -5.24 2.79 10.82
C GLY A 63 -4.42 2.81 9.53
N MET A 64 -3.81 1.68 9.12
CA MET A 64 -3.03 1.59 7.90
C MET A 64 -3.91 1.27 6.70
N ALA A 65 -3.95 2.16 5.73
CA ALA A 65 -4.63 1.96 4.45
C ALA A 65 -3.62 1.99 3.31
N LEU A 66 -3.71 1.00 2.42
CA LEU A 66 -2.95 0.98 1.17
C LEU A 66 -3.79 1.63 0.09
N MET A 67 -3.25 2.62 -0.61
CA MET A 67 -3.90 3.29 -1.72
C MET A 67 -3.28 2.81 -3.04
N ALA A 68 -4.04 2.07 -3.83
CA ALA A 68 -3.68 1.77 -5.20
C ALA A 68 -3.99 2.99 -6.07
N THR A 69 -2.99 3.52 -6.77
CA THR A 69 -3.15 4.71 -7.61
C THR A 69 -3.52 4.32 -9.03
N GLY A 70 -4.37 5.12 -9.67
CA GLY A 70 -4.74 5.02 -11.07
C GLY A 70 -5.07 6.39 -11.64
N ALA A 71 -5.15 6.52 -12.96
CA ALA A 71 -5.39 7.82 -13.60
C ALA A 71 -6.74 8.45 -13.19
N PHE A 72 -7.81 7.65 -13.15
CA PHE A 72 -9.17 8.11 -12.82
C PHE A 72 -9.83 7.33 -11.69
N ARG A 73 -9.33 6.15 -11.38
CA ARG A 73 -9.86 5.28 -10.33
C ARG A 73 -8.72 4.70 -9.52
N GLY A 74 -8.90 4.64 -8.22
CA GLY A 74 -8.03 3.98 -7.29
C GLY A 74 -8.80 3.13 -6.32
N LYS A 75 -8.08 2.54 -5.38
CA LYS A 75 -8.67 1.71 -4.33
C LYS A 75 -7.99 2.00 -3.01
N LEU A 76 -8.77 2.07 -1.94
CA LEU A 76 -8.28 1.99 -0.57
C LEU A 76 -8.41 0.53 -0.11
N ILE A 77 -7.32 -0.03 0.37
CA ILE A 77 -7.22 -1.42 0.80
C ILE A 77 -6.79 -1.44 2.26
N ARG A 78 -7.59 -2.05 3.12
CA ARG A 78 -7.22 -2.34 4.50
C ARG A 78 -7.15 -3.84 4.70
N LEU A 79 -6.01 -4.32 5.18
CA LEU A 79 -5.86 -5.72 5.54
C LEU A 79 -6.65 -6.00 6.81
N ILE A 80 -7.51 -7.00 6.74
CA ILE A 80 -8.34 -7.44 7.85
C ILE A 80 -8.02 -8.89 8.23
N GLU A 81 -8.32 -9.29 9.44
CA GLU A 81 -8.33 -10.70 9.81
C GLU A 81 -9.39 -11.43 8.98
N ASN A 82 -9.23 -12.74 8.82
CA ASN A 82 -10.16 -13.55 8.03
C ASN A 82 -11.61 -13.31 8.49
N SER A 83 -12.48 -13.05 7.54
CA SER A 83 -13.87 -12.75 7.80
C SER A 83 -14.78 -13.55 6.88
N THR A 84 -15.92 -13.99 7.41
CA THR A 84 -17.03 -14.60 6.69
C THR A 84 -18.12 -13.60 6.32
N SER A 85 -17.88 -12.29 6.51
CA SER A 85 -18.83 -11.24 6.19
C SER A 85 -19.27 -11.29 4.71
N PRO A 86 -20.57 -11.19 4.41
CA PRO A 86 -21.09 -11.24 3.04
C PRO A 86 -20.88 -9.93 2.26
N SER A 87 -20.15 -8.97 2.82
CA SER A 87 -19.91 -7.69 2.14
C SER A 87 -19.13 -7.89 0.84
N ARG A 88 -19.61 -7.25 -0.24
CA ARG A 88 -18.93 -7.23 -1.55
C ARG A 88 -17.59 -6.50 -1.54
N ARG A 89 -17.28 -5.77 -0.46
CA ARG A 89 -16.00 -5.06 -0.29
C ARG A 89 -14.93 -5.90 0.36
N ILE A 90 -15.28 -7.11 0.79
CA ILE A 90 -14.33 -8.05 1.37
C ILE A 90 -13.88 -9.02 0.29
N GLU A 91 -12.59 -8.98 0.02
CA GLU A 91 -11.94 -9.79 -1.02
C GLU A 91 -10.67 -10.41 -0.45
N TYR A 92 -10.29 -11.55 -1.01
CA TYR A 92 -8.98 -12.15 -0.77
C TYR A 92 -8.03 -11.72 -1.88
N LEU A 93 -6.86 -11.21 -1.51
CA LEU A 93 -5.86 -10.81 -2.49
C LEU A 93 -5.41 -12.03 -3.32
N PRO A 94 -5.19 -11.87 -4.63
CA PRO A 94 -4.76 -12.97 -5.49
C PRO A 94 -3.44 -13.57 -5.02
N ARG A 95 -3.17 -14.81 -5.39
CA ARG A 95 -1.90 -15.50 -5.08
C ARG A 95 -1.12 -15.79 -6.36
N PRO A 96 0.15 -15.39 -6.44
CA PRO A 96 0.91 -14.59 -5.48
C PRO A 96 0.55 -13.09 -5.53
N PHE A 97 0.80 -12.35 -4.43
CA PHE A 97 0.69 -10.90 -4.39
C PHE A 97 2.00 -10.31 -3.85
N GLN A 98 3.02 -10.34 -4.70
CA GLN A 98 4.38 -9.96 -4.35
C GLN A 98 4.56 -8.45 -4.39
N LEU A 99 5.11 -7.89 -3.33
CA LEU A 99 5.38 -6.47 -3.17
C LEU A 99 6.83 -6.26 -2.75
N ARG A 100 7.43 -5.19 -3.24
CA ARG A 100 8.68 -4.62 -2.71
C ARG A 100 8.31 -3.42 -1.86
N GLY A 101 8.76 -3.39 -0.60
CA GLY A 101 8.48 -2.32 0.35
C GLY A 101 9.63 -1.32 0.47
N TRP A 102 9.28 -0.04 0.64
CA TRP A 102 10.21 1.05 0.93
C TRP A 102 9.54 2.08 1.84
N LEU A 103 10.08 2.28 3.03
CA LEU A 103 9.63 3.34 3.93
C LEU A 103 10.36 4.64 3.56
N HIS A 104 9.66 5.55 2.91
CA HIS A 104 10.19 6.84 2.50
C HIS A 104 10.10 7.86 3.65
N PRO A 105 11.23 8.50 4.04
CA PRO A 105 11.23 9.55 5.05
C PRO A 105 10.81 10.89 4.44
N GLY A 106 9.57 11.00 3.99
CA GLY A 106 9.01 12.16 3.32
C GLY A 106 7.55 12.01 2.98
N ASP A 107 6.98 13.07 2.43
CA ASP A 107 5.61 13.12 1.95
C ASP A 107 5.51 12.67 0.47
N ILE A 108 4.27 12.71 -0.06
CA ILE A 108 4.00 12.32 -1.45
C ILE A 108 4.71 13.21 -2.48
N GLY A 109 5.05 14.45 -2.16
CA GLY A 109 5.73 15.36 -3.06
C GLY A 109 7.16 14.94 -3.40
N SER A 110 7.77 14.11 -2.55
CA SER A 110 9.17 13.68 -2.66
C SER A 110 9.35 12.21 -3.08
N ILE A 111 8.28 11.47 -3.39
CA ILE A 111 8.36 10.02 -3.68
C ILE A 111 8.90 9.67 -5.09
N ARG A 112 9.03 10.62 -5.98
CA ARG A 112 9.40 10.35 -7.38
C ARG A 112 10.71 9.58 -7.51
N THR A 113 11.74 10.02 -6.80
CA THR A 113 13.06 9.40 -6.82
C THR A 113 13.03 7.97 -6.25
N PRO A 114 12.56 7.72 -5.01
CA PRO A 114 12.52 6.36 -4.48
C PRO A 114 11.62 5.41 -5.30
N VAL A 115 10.53 5.88 -5.88
CA VAL A 115 9.70 5.06 -6.76
C VAL A 115 10.48 4.64 -8.01
N HIS A 116 11.25 5.56 -8.60
CA HIS A 116 12.09 5.25 -9.76
C HIS A 116 13.20 4.26 -9.41
N GLU A 117 13.88 4.45 -8.29
CA GLU A 117 14.91 3.53 -7.79
C GLU A 117 14.34 2.12 -7.55
N MET A 118 13.20 2.01 -6.89
CA MET A 118 12.50 0.73 -6.71
C MET A 118 12.19 0.02 -8.03
N GLN A 119 11.83 0.78 -9.08
CA GLN A 119 11.58 0.21 -10.41
C GLN A 119 12.85 -0.35 -11.03
N LEU A 120 13.96 0.39 -10.96
CA LEU A 120 15.24 -0.06 -11.49
C LEU A 120 15.73 -1.32 -10.75
N ASP A 121 15.69 -1.32 -9.43
CA ASP A 121 16.07 -2.47 -8.60
C ASP A 121 15.27 -3.73 -8.98
N LEU A 122 13.96 -3.59 -9.19
CA LEU A 122 13.13 -4.73 -9.61
C LEU A 122 13.51 -5.25 -11.00
N LEU A 123 13.76 -4.35 -11.96
CA LEU A 123 14.18 -4.72 -13.30
C LEU A 123 15.53 -5.43 -13.29
N ASP A 124 16.48 -4.97 -12.48
CA ASP A 124 17.80 -5.57 -12.30
C ASP A 124 17.71 -6.99 -11.69
N LEU A 125 16.68 -7.25 -10.90
CA LEU A 125 16.36 -8.58 -10.37
C LEU A 125 15.57 -9.47 -11.35
N GLY A 126 15.32 -9.00 -12.57
CA GLY A 126 14.52 -9.73 -13.57
C GLY A 126 13.02 -9.78 -13.23
N ARG A 127 12.52 -8.75 -12.55
CA ARG A 127 11.14 -8.60 -12.13
C ARG A 127 10.47 -7.44 -12.87
N THR A 128 9.24 -7.63 -13.31
CA THR A 128 8.44 -6.57 -13.95
C THR A 128 7.65 -5.82 -12.90
N PRO A 129 7.90 -4.51 -12.70
CA PRO A 129 7.09 -3.68 -11.82
C PRO A 129 5.65 -3.59 -12.31
N GLN A 130 4.71 -3.65 -11.37
CA GLN A 130 3.27 -3.52 -11.58
C GLN A 130 2.75 -2.28 -10.85
N GLU A 131 1.58 -2.37 -10.23
CA GLU A 131 0.93 -1.27 -9.52
C GLU A 131 1.78 -0.76 -8.35
N LEU A 132 1.67 0.54 -8.08
CA LEU A 132 2.21 1.18 -6.89
C LEU A 132 1.10 1.36 -5.86
N TYR A 133 1.38 0.97 -4.62
CA TYR A 133 0.54 1.22 -3.47
C TYR A 133 1.25 2.19 -2.52
N LEU A 134 0.50 3.13 -1.99
CA LEU A 134 0.98 4.12 -1.04
C LEU A 134 0.24 3.96 0.29
N SER A 135 0.95 4.08 1.39
CA SER A 135 0.35 4.19 2.71
C SER A 135 0.95 5.37 3.46
N TYR A 136 0.10 6.33 3.83
CA TYR A 136 0.51 7.46 4.65
C TYR A 136 0.61 7.01 6.12
N ILE A 137 1.83 6.89 6.62
CA ILE A 137 2.11 6.46 7.99
C ILE A 137 1.95 7.62 8.96
N THR A 138 2.25 8.85 8.50
CA THR A 138 2.08 10.08 9.26
C THR A 138 1.25 11.09 8.47
N CYS A 139 0.57 11.98 9.17
CA CYS A 139 -0.14 13.12 8.60
C CYS A 139 0.39 14.44 9.17
N THR A 140 -0.14 15.56 8.70
CA THR A 140 0.26 16.91 9.14
C THR A 140 0.06 17.18 10.64
N ARG A 141 -0.74 16.36 11.34
CA ARG A 141 -0.99 16.50 12.79
C ARG A 141 -0.01 15.70 13.65
N CYS A 142 0.58 14.64 13.14
CA CYS A 142 1.42 13.75 13.95
C CYS A 142 2.88 13.62 13.46
N TYR A 143 3.22 14.16 12.28
CA TYR A 143 4.54 13.94 11.68
C TYR A 143 5.70 14.49 12.54
N GLU A 144 5.53 15.65 13.17
CA GLU A 144 6.58 16.24 14.01
C GLU A 144 6.94 15.36 15.20
N GLN A 145 5.93 14.87 15.91
CA GLN A 145 6.11 13.99 17.08
C GLN A 145 6.67 12.61 16.71
N ARG A 146 6.58 12.23 15.43
CA ARG A 146 7.01 10.91 14.92
C ARG A 146 8.29 10.97 14.08
N GLY A 147 9.05 12.05 14.20
CA GLY A 147 10.34 12.21 13.53
C GLY A 147 10.25 12.52 12.05
N GLY A 148 9.19 13.19 11.62
CA GLY A 148 8.99 13.66 10.24
C GLY A 148 7.93 12.87 9.47
N HIS A 149 7.69 13.29 8.24
CA HIS A 149 6.80 12.58 7.33
C HIS A 149 7.32 11.19 6.99
N LYS A 150 6.41 10.21 6.94
CA LYS A 150 6.70 8.84 6.54
C LYS A 150 5.60 8.32 5.62
N THR A 151 6.03 7.85 4.45
CA THR A 151 5.16 7.23 3.46
C THR A 151 5.71 5.84 3.13
N LEU A 152 4.91 4.81 3.32
CA LEU A 152 5.27 3.46 2.91
C LEU A 152 4.91 3.27 1.44
N LEU A 153 5.89 2.97 0.63
CA LEU A 153 5.77 2.66 -0.79
C LEU A 153 5.81 1.14 -0.95
N LEU A 154 4.85 0.59 -1.68
CA LEU A 154 4.79 -0.83 -1.98
C LEU A 154 4.63 -1.01 -3.48
N ARG A 155 5.65 -1.55 -4.14
CA ARG A 155 5.61 -1.81 -5.57
C ARG A 155 5.31 -3.28 -5.83
N ARG A 156 4.16 -3.56 -6.44
CA ARG A 156 3.85 -4.91 -6.90
C ARG A 156 4.78 -5.32 -8.04
N TRP A 157 5.16 -6.57 -8.09
CA TRP A 157 6.00 -7.11 -9.12
C TRP A 157 5.60 -8.55 -9.48
N VAL A 158 5.99 -8.94 -10.67
CA VAL A 158 5.88 -10.31 -11.16
C VAL A 158 7.21 -10.74 -11.77
N ASP A 159 7.52 -12.02 -11.68
CA ASP A 159 8.71 -12.58 -12.32
C ASP A 159 8.62 -12.45 -13.84
N SER A 160 9.73 -12.06 -14.47
CA SER A 160 9.87 -12.02 -15.92
C SER A 160 10.97 -12.96 -16.41
N PRO A 161 10.61 -14.11 -16.99
CA PRO A 161 11.59 -15.03 -17.55
C PRO A 161 12.47 -14.40 -18.64
N THR A 162 11.92 -13.44 -19.38
CA THR A 162 12.64 -12.72 -20.43
C THR A 162 13.69 -11.78 -19.85
N LEU A 163 13.35 -11.04 -18.78
CA LEU A 163 14.30 -10.17 -18.10
C LEU A 163 15.37 -11.00 -17.37
N LYS A 164 15.02 -12.08 -16.71
CA LYS A 164 15.96 -12.98 -16.04
C LYS A 164 17.02 -13.55 -16.98
N LYS A 165 16.68 -13.78 -18.26
CA LYS A 165 17.64 -14.23 -19.28
C LYS A 165 18.62 -13.12 -19.71
N ARG A 166 18.25 -11.83 -19.56
CA ARG A 166 19.09 -10.68 -19.90
C ARG A 166 20.00 -10.27 -18.74
N VAL A 167 19.56 -10.48 -17.52
CA VAL A 167 20.36 -10.31 -16.30
C VAL A 167 21.22 -11.54 -16.13
N LYS A 168 22.21 -11.75 -17.03
CA LYS A 168 23.26 -12.74 -16.81
C LYS A 168 24.17 -12.24 -15.69
N PRO A 169 24.57 -13.10 -14.73
CA PRO A 169 25.62 -12.73 -13.80
C PRO A 169 26.86 -12.36 -14.62
N LEU A 170 27.41 -11.19 -14.34
CA LEU A 170 28.78 -10.88 -14.73
C LEU A 170 29.68 -11.96 -14.08
N ALA A 171 30.18 -12.81 -14.90
CA ALA A 171 31.14 -13.83 -14.50
C ALA A 171 32.43 -13.18 -14.03
#